data_6cfc0bd75fb14b571ad8f8367a8ff0bc
#
_entry.id   6cfc0bd75fb14b571ad8f8367a8ff0bc
#
_cell.length_a   1.000
_cell.length_b   1.000
_cell.length_c   1.000
_cell.angle_alpha   90.00
_cell.angle_beta   90.00
_cell.angle_gamma   90.00
#
_symmetry.space_group_name_H-M   'P 1'
#
loop_
_entity.id
_entity.type
_entity.pdbx_description
1 polymer ?
#
loop_
_entity_poly.entity_id
_entity_poly.type
_entity_poly.pdbx_seq_one_letter_code
_entity_poly.pdbx_strand_id
1 'polypeptide(L)'
;RRQRQMCIRDSMNTYQEVRPLAAVGDGKELIQWSERDGWAHLYLYDGEGNLKNRITRGPWHVDQIVKVDEAKRVVYFLANGKEKDENPYYEHLYRVGLDGSGLQQVTPGDYFHTVSMDDNAAFVVNNYSRVNTIPRTDLMDSNGRKLMTLEESDFSGLLAAGYQFPEPFKVKAADGVTDLYGVMYKPFNFDSTALYPIIDY
;
A
#
# COMPACT_ATOMS: atom_id res chain seq x y z
N ARG A 1 34.05 -0.73 -7.93
CA ARG A 1 33.83 0.53 -7.18
C ARG A 1 32.39 1.04 -7.31
N ARG A 2 31.76 1.01 -8.51
CA ARG A 2 30.35 1.46 -8.70
C ARG A 2 29.33 0.60 -7.92
N GLN A 3 29.51 -0.73 -7.90
CA GLN A 3 28.64 -1.65 -7.18
C GLN A 3 28.68 -1.47 -5.65
N ARG A 4 29.87 -1.14 -5.10
CA ARG A 4 30.06 -0.83 -3.67
C ARG A 4 29.35 0.49 -3.28
N GLN A 5 29.32 1.48 -4.17
CA GLN A 5 28.70 2.78 -3.91
C GLN A 5 27.16 2.69 -3.96
N MET A 6 26.61 1.82 -4.82
CA MET A 6 25.17 1.50 -4.83
C MET A 6 24.75 0.81 -3.52
N CYS A 7 25.50 -0.21 -3.08
CA CYS A 7 25.21 -0.90 -1.81
C CYS A 7 25.27 0.02 -0.58
N ILE A 8 26.15 1.03 -0.58
CA ILE A 8 26.28 1.95 0.58
C ILE A 8 25.16 2.99 0.60
N ARG A 9 24.70 3.47 -0.55
CA ARG A 9 23.59 4.43 -0.63
C ARG A 9 22.22 3.81 -0.33
N ASP A 10 22.05 2.54 -0.64
CA ASP A 10 20.80 1.79 -0.42
C ASP A 10 20.84 0.92 0.84
N SER A 11 21.91 1.01 1.66
CA SER A 11 22.15 0.15 2.82
C SER A 11 21.37 0.53 4.08
N MET A 12 20.51 1.53 4.03
CA MET A 12 19.64 1.89 5.16
C MET A 12 18.54 0.86 5.39
N ASN A 13 18.29 -0.02 4.42
CA ASN A 13 17.31 -1.07 4.58
C ASN A 13 17.98 -2.36 5.07
N THR A 14 17.78 -2.66 6.32
CA THR A 14 18.41 -3.80 7.02
C THR A 14 17.61 -5.09 6.92
N TYR A 15 16.46 -5.10 6.27
CA TYR A 15 15.60 -6.26 6.23
C TYR A 15 15.45 -6.88 4.84
N GLN A 16 15.38 -8.19 4.85
CA GLN A 16 15.38 -9.25 3.84
C GLN A 16 14.27 -9.14 2.76
N GLU A 17 13.67 -7.99 2.56
CA GLU A 17 12.63 -7.85 1.55
C GLU A 17 13.24 -7.70 0.16
N VAL A 18 12.67 -8.44 -0.79
CA VAL A 18 12.99 -8.30 -2.21
C VAL A 18 12.56 -6.89 -2.63
N ARG A 19 13.54 -6.03 -2.88
CA ARG A 19 13.28 -4.66 -3.31
C ARG A 19 12.53 -4.67 -4.63
N PRO A 20 11.39 -3.98 -4.74
CA PRO A 20 10.67 -3.88 -5.99
C PRO A 20 11.56 -3.34 -7.11
N LEU A 21 11.67 -4.11 -8.17
CA LEU A 21 12.44 -3.78 -9.36
C LEU A 21 11.61 -4.12 -10.59
N ALA A 22 11.52 -3.23 -11.56
CA ALA A 22 10.81 -3.49 -12.80
C ALA A 22 11.65 -3.04 -14.00
N ALA A 23 11.89 -3.96 -14.95
CA ALA A 23 12.48 -3.64 -16.24
C ALA A 23 11.42 -3.01 -17.16
N VAL A 24 11.83 -2.08 -18.00
CA VAL A 24 11.00 -1.37 -18.97
C VAL A 24 11.70 -1.37 -20.32
N GLY A 25 10.94 -1.62 -21.39
CA GLY A 25 11.47 -1.59 -22.75
C GLY A 25 12.58 -2.62 -23.00
N ASP A 26 12.35 -3.88 -22.72
CA ASP A 26 13.34 -4.96 -22.86
C ASP A 26 14.66 -4.69 -22.09
N GLY A 27 14.55 -4.08 -20.93
CA GLY A 27 15.70 -3.76 -20.07
C GLY A 27 16.48 -2.50 -20.44
N LYS A 28 15.96 -1.69 -21.36
CA LYS A 28 16.56 -0.36 -21.68
C LYS A 28 16.43 0.63 -20.56
N GLU A 29 15.43 0.46 -19.69
CA GLU A 29 15.23 1.24 -18.50
C GLU A 29 14.90 0.34 -17.32
N LEU A 30 15.11 0.85 -16.12
CA LEU A 30 14.89 0.13 -14.88
C LEU A 30 14.22 1.04 -13.86
N ILE A 31 13.10 0.59 -13.29
CA ILE A 31 12.49 1.22 -12.13
C ILE A 31 13.05 0.55 -10.88
N GLN A 32 13.70 1.33 -10.02
CA GLN A 32 14.25 0.87 -8.76
C GLN A 32 13.54 1.53 -7.58
N TRP A 33 13.16 0.72 -6.60
CA TRP A 33 12.72 1.17 -5.29
C TRP A 33 13.92 1.49 -4.40
N SER A 34 13.87 2.57 -3.63
CA SER A 34 14.96 2.97 -2.74
C SER A 34 14.50 3.93 -1.66
N GLU A 35 15.06 3.79 -0.45
CA GLU A 35 14.83 4.66 0.72
C GLU A 35 15.89 5.76 0.87
N ARG A 36 16.71 6.00 -0.16
CA ARG A 36 17.87 6.92 -0.12
C ARG A 36 17.58 8.33 0.37
N ASP A 37 16.34 8.77 0.29
CA ASP A 37 15.88 10.11 0.70
C ASP A 37 15.04 10.08 1.98
N GLY A 38 15.13 8.99 2.78
CA GLY A 38 14.43 8.82 4.05
C GLY A 38 13.03 8.21 3.93
N TRP A 39 12.48 8.10 2.72
CA TRP A 39 11.22 7.45 2.39
C TRP A 39 11.41 6.54 1.18
N ALA A 40 10.65 5.45 1.14
CA ALA A 40 10.69 4.52 0.02
C ALA A 40 10.01 5.09 -1.22
N HIS A 41 10.78 5.25 -2.28
CA HIS A 41 10.31 5.83 -3.53
C HIS A 41 10.86 5.11 -4.76
N LEU A 42 10.24 5.38 -5.92
CA LEU A 42 10.62 4.84 -7.22
C LEU A 42 11.53 5.81 -7.98
N TYR A 43 12.56 5.25 -8.60
CA TYR A 43 13.58 5.94 -9.40
C TYR A 43 13.74 5.27 -10.74
N LEU A 44 13.80 6.04 -11.81
CA LEU A 44 14.02 5.55 -13.17
C LEU A 44 15.49 5.66 -13.55
N TYR A 45 16.04 4.58 -14.05
CA TYR A 45 17.39 4.48 -14.58
C TYR A 45 17.38 4.11 -16.06
N ASP A 46 18.44 4.46 -16.79
CA ASP A 46 18.69 3.92 -18.11
C ASP A 46 19.36 2.53 -18.05
N GLY A 47 19.53 1.87 -19.19
CA GLY A 47 20.17 0.56 -19.29
C GLY A 47 21.64 0.53 -18.92
N GLU A 48 22.30 1.69 -18.82
CA GLU A 48 23.69 1.84 -18.37
C GLU A 48 23.80 2.06 -16.86
N GLY A 49 22.66 2.20 -16.16
CA GLY A 49 22.57 2.41 -14.71
C GLY A 49 22.73 3.88 -14.29
N ASN A 50 22.51 4.83 -15.19
CA ASN A 50 22.46 6.25 -14.84
C ASN A 50 21.05 6.63 -14.42
N LEU A 51 20.92 7.40 -13.35
CA LEU A 51 19.64 7.91 -12.88
C LEU A 51 19.08 8.91 -13.90
N LYS A 52 17.89 8.62 -14.44
CA LYS A 52 17.14 9.53 -15.31
C LYS A 52 16.33 10.53 -14.51
N ASN A 53 15.47 10.03 -13.63
CA ASN A 53 14.67 10.88 -12.74
C ASN A 53 14.12 10.09 -11.55
N ARG A 54 13.64 10.82 -10.56
CA ARG A 54 12.83 10.31 -9.46
C ARG A 54 11.36 10.31 -9.89
N ILE A 55 10.69 9.14 -9.81
CA ILE A 55 9.29 8.96 -10.22
C ILE A 55 8.35 9.44 -9.11
N THR A 56 8.58 9.02 -7.87
CA THR A 56 7.74 9.38 -6.72
C THR A 56 8.51 10.17 -5.67
N ARG A 57 7.81 11.01 -4.88
CA ARG A 57 8.41 11.82 -3.82
C ARG A 57 7.37 12.20 -2.76
N GLY A 58 7.83 12.47 -1.53
CA GLY A 58 6.98 12.94 -0.44
C GLY A 58 7.23 12.21 0.88
N PRO A 59 6.57 12.60 1.98
CA PRO A 59 6.67 11.95 3.28
C PRO A 59 5.70 10.76 3.37
N TRP A 60 5.88 9.75 2.52
CA TRP A 60 5.06 8.55 2.42
C TRP A 60 5.84 7.41 1.76
N HIS A 61 5.36 6.19 1.89
CA HIS A 61 6.07 4.97 1.53
C HIS A 61 5.44 4.30 0.31
N VAL A 62 6.27 3.98 -0.70
CA VAL A 62 5.91 3.04 -1.77
C VAL A 62 6.23 1.64 -1.28
N ASP A 63 5.23 0.75 -1.26
CA ASP A 63 5.40 -0.63 -0.85
C ASP A 63 5.75 -1.54 -2.03
N GLN A 64 4.90 -1.58 -3.05
CA GLN A 64 5.01 -2.55 -4.14
C GLN A 64 4.72 -1.92 -5.50
N ILE A 65 5.49 -2.32 -6.54
CA ILE A 65 5.13 -2.09 -7.93
C ILE A 65 4.11 -3.17 -8.34
N VAL A 66 2.92 -2.77 -8.75
CA VAL A 66 1.86 -3.68 -9.20
C VAL A 66 1.98 -3.97 -10.69
N LYS A 67 2.13 -2.93 -11.52
CA LYS A 67 2.20 -3.06 -12.98
C LYS A 67 2.91 -1.87 -13.62
N VAL A 68 3.57 -2.11 -14.75
CA VAL A 68 4.08 -1.05 -15.62
C VAL A 68 3.35 -1.15 -16.97
N ASP A 69 2.68 -0.09 -17.36
CA ASP A 69 2.15 0.10 -18.71
C ASP A 69 3.22 0.81 -19.54
N GLU A 70 4.01 0.01 -20.26
CA GLU A 70 5.13 0.53 -21.07
C GLU A 70 4.64 1.42 -22.22
N ALA A 71 3.50 1.08 -22.82
CA ALA A 71 2.95 1.82 -23.95
C ALA A 71 2.55 3.25 -23.55
N LYS A 72 1.93 3.40 -22.36
CA LYS A 72 1.54 4.69 -21.81
C LYS A 72 2.63 5.33 -20.95
N ARG A 73 3.71 4.57 -20.66
CA ARG A 73 4.78 4.98 -19.74
C ARG A 73 4.24 5.38 -18.35
N VAL A 74 3.41 4.51 -17.78
CA VAL A 74 2.80 4.68 -16.46
C VAL A 74 3.16 3.49 -15.58
N VAL A 75 3.49 3.75 -14.32
CA VAL A 75 3.64 2.72 -13.29
C VAL A 75 2.47 2.78 -12.31
N TYR A 76 1.93 1.62 -11.97
CA TYR A 76 0.94 1.37 -10.92
C TYR A 76 1.64 0.74 -9.73
N PHE A 77 1.39 1.28 -8.54
CA PHE A 77 2.07 0.86 -7.33
C PHE A 77 1.19 1.01 -6.10
N LEU A 78 1.42 0.18 -5.09
CA LEU A 78 0.84 0.34 -3.76
C LEU A 78 1.70 1.29 -2.93
N ALA A 79 1.04 2.11 -2.15
CA ALA A 79 1.70 3.03 -1.23
C ALA A 79 0.79 3.33 -0.02
N ASN A 80 1.41 3.67 1.10
CA ASN A 80 0.75 4.01 2.35
C ASN A 80 1.30 5.30 2.97
N GLY A 81 0.56 5.86 3.92
CA GLY A 81 0.95 7.06 4.66
C GLY A 81 0.84 8.38 3.88
N LYS A 82 0.27 8.37 2.67
CA LYS A 82 0.13 9.58 1.84
C LYS A 82 -1.17 10.34 2.13
N GLU A 83 -2.26 9.63 2.36
CA GLU A 83 -3.56 10.25 2.59
C GLU A 83 -3.64 10.76 4.04
N LYS A 84 -4.16 11.99 4.20
CA LYS A 84 -4.29 12.62 5.51
C LYS A 84 -5.51 12.06 6.24
N ASP A 85 -5.42 12.02 7.56
CA ASP A 85 -6.52 11.63 8.46
C ASP A 85 -6.96 10.16 8.34
N GLU A 86 -6.21 9.36 7.60
CA GLU A 86 -6.38 7.91 7.52
C GLU A 86 -5.38 7.17 8.42
N ASN A 87 -5.63 5.88 8.62
CA ASN A 87 -4.62 5.00 9.20
C ASN A 87 -3.42 4.91 8.23
N PRO A 88 -2.20 5.33 8.65
CA PRO A 88 -1.04 5.37 7.77
C PRO A 88 -0.57 3.98 7.28
N TYR A 89 -1.13 2.90 7.82
CA TYR A 89 -0.88 1.54 7.36
C TYR A 89 -1.83 1.09 6.26
N TYR A 90 -2.84 1.89 5.90
CA TYR A 90 -3.71 1.54 4.78
C TYR A 90 -2.99 1.77 3.46
N GLU A 91 -3.03 0.75 2.62
CA GLU A 91 -2.43 0.76 1.30
C GLU A 91 -3.45 1.17 0.24
N HIS A 92 -3.01 2.03 -0.66
CA HIS A 92 -3.78 2.46 -1.82
C HIS A 92 -3.01 2.19 -3.10
N LEU A 93 -3.74 1.89 -4.17
CA LEU A 93 -3.19 1.86 -5.51
C LEU A 93 -3.08 3.27 -6.06
N TYR A 94 -1.88 3.61 -6.51
CA TYR A 94 -1.58 4.85 -7.23
C TYR A 94 -1.08 4.55 -8.62
N ARG A 95 -1.17 5.54 -9.49
CA ARG A 95 -0.50 5.55 -10.79
C ARG A 95 0.27 6.85 -10.98
N VAL A 96 1.36 6.78 -11.74
CA VAL A 96 2.18 7.95 -12.07
C VAL A 96 2.94 7.71 -13.38
N GLY A 97 3.18 8.76 -14.16
CA GLY A 97 4.07 8.67 -15.32
C GLY A 97 5.50 8.33 -14.91
N LEU A 98 6.23 7.63 -15.77
CA LEU A 98 7.64 7.31 -15.51
C LEU A 98 8.53 8.56 -15.40
N ASP A 99 8.06 9.70 -15.90
CA ASP A 99 8.67 11.03 -15.74
C ASP A 99 8.35 11.69 -14.38
N GLY A 100 7.50 11.05 -13.56
CA GLY A 100 7.00 11.55 -12.28
C GLY A 100 5.80 12.47 -12.36
N SER A 101 5.22 12.66 -13.55
CA SER A 101 4.02 13.48 -13.73
C SER A 101 2.72 12.72 -13.50
N GLY A 102 1.64 13.43 -13.19
CA GLY A 102 0.29 12.86 -13.17
C GLY A 102 0.05 11.84 -12.06
N LEU A 103 0.69 11.99 -10.89
CA LEU A 103 0.41 11.13 -9.72
C LEU A 103 -1.08 11.21 -9.36
N GLN A 104 -1.74 10.05 -9.35
CA GLN A 104 -3.15 9.91 -9.06
C GLN A 104 -3.41 8.68 -8.20
N GLN A 105 -4.28 8.82 -7.19
CA GLN A 105 -4.86 7.70 -6.46
C GLN A 105 -5.90 7.00 -7.33
N VAL A 106 -5.87 5.68 -7.38
CA VAL A 106 -6.77 4.83 -8.17
C VAL A 106 -7.85 4.22 -7.29
N THR A 107 -7.50 3.71 -6.10
CA THR A 107 -8.44 3.11 -5.14
C THR A 107 -8.98 4.17 -4.19
N PRO A 108 -10.31 4.39 -4.13
CA PRO A 108 -10.90 5.40 -3.27
C PRO A 108 -11.21 4.86 -1.86
N GLY A 109 -11.41 5.79 -0.92
CA GLY A 109 -11.92 5.51 0.42
C GLY A 109 -10.85 5.13 1.42
N ASP A 110 -11.18 5.24 2.69
CA ASP A 110 -10.33 4.95 3.86
C ASP A 110 -10.38 3.46 4.17
N TYR A 111 -9.66 2.64 3.36
CA TYR A 111 -9.57 1.18 3.47
C TYR A 111 -8.16 0.69 3.18
N PHE A 112 -7.86 -0.50 3.69
CA PHE A 112 -6.74 -1.29 3.19
C PHE A 112 -7.15 -1.98 1.89
N HIS A 113 -6.35 -1.80 0.83
CA HIS A 113 -6.61 -2.33 -0.50
C HIS A 113 -5.61 -3.40 -0.90
N THR A 114 -6.12 -4.53 -1.37
CA THR A 114 -5.33 -5.56 -2.06
C THR A 114 -5.79 -5.58 -3.50
N VAL A 115 -4.86 -5.41 -4.43
CA VAL A 115 -5.19 -5.25 -5.84
C VAL A 115 -4.48 -6.25 -6.73
N SER A 116 -5.12 -6.58 -7.83
CA SER A 116 -4.48 -7.23 -8.98
C SER A 116 -4.88 -6.52 -10.27
N MET A 117 -3.99 -6.52 -11.24
CA MET A 117 -4.22 -5.91 -12.55
C MET A 117 -4.04 -6.93 -13.66
N ASP A 118 -4.80 -6.75 -14.75
CA ASP A 118 -4.62 -7.52 -15.98
C ASP A 118 -3.29 -7.17 -16.71
N ASP A 119 -2.90 -7.99 -17.65
CA ASP A 119 -1.64 -7.82 -18.37
C ASP A 119 -1.55 -6.52 -19.18
N ASN A 120 -2.67 -6.00 -19.60
CA ASN A 120 -2.74 -4.77 -20.39
C ASN A 120 -2.90 -3.50 -19.52
N ALA A 121 -2.89 -3.64 -18.19
CA ALA A 121 -3.15 -2.55 -17.24
C ALA A 121 -4.45 -1.78 -17.56
N ALA A 122 -5.50 -2.50 -17.99
CA ALA A 122 -6.79 -1.93 -18.33
C ALA A 122 -7.78 -2.03 -17.17
N PHE A 123 -7.72 -3.12 -16.40
CA PHE A 123 -8.63 -3.44 -15.31
C PHE A 123 -7.90 -3.68 -14.01
N VAL A 124 -8.58 -3.35 -12.92
CA VAL A 124 -8.13 -3.57 -11.54
C VAL A 124 -9.21 -4.36 -10.82
N VAL A 125 -8.85 -5.50 -10.25
CA VAL A 125 -9.64 -6.18 -9.23
C VAL A 125 -9.16 -5.62 -7.89
N ASN A 126 -10.06 -4.93 -7.19
CA ASN A 126 -9.78 -4.27 -5.92
C ASN A 126 -10.56 -4.95 -4.79
N ASN A 127 -9.86 -5.66 -3.92
CA ASN A 127 -10.41 -6.18 -2.68
C ASN A 127 -10.06 -5.19 -1.56
N TYR A 128 -11.06 -4.75 -0.80
CA TYR A 128 -10.84 -3.73 0.22
C TYR A 128 -11.69 -3.97 1.47
N SER A 129 -11.11 -3.65 2.61
CA SER A 129 -11.78 -3.69 3.91
C SER A 129 -11.00 -2.92 4.96
N ARG A 130 -11.63 -2.76 6.11
CA ARG A 130 -10.99 -2.45 7.39
C ARG A 130 -11.27 -3.57 8.37
N VAL A 131 -10.58 -3.58 9.49
CA VAL A 131 -10.79 -4.57 10.56
C VAL A 131 -12.24 -4.61 11.08
N ASN A 132 -12.98 -3.52 10.90
CA ASN A 132 -14.37 -3.34 11.35
C ASN A 132 -15.38 -3.18 10.21
N THR A 133 -15.05 -3.62 9.00
CA THR A 133 -15.97 -3.60 7.85
C THR A 133 -16.01 -4.94 7.14
N ILE A 134 -17.11 -5.19 6.45
CA ILE A 134 -17.28 -6.37 5.60
C ILE A 134 -16.39 -6.20 4.35
N PRO A 135 -15.56 -7.21 4.00
CA PRO A 135 -14.75 -7.18 2.78
C PRO A 135 -15.60 -7.09 1.52
N ARG A 136 -15.12 -6.31 0.57
CA ARG A 136 -15.70 -6.15 -0.76
C ARG A 136 -14.66 -6.28 -1.85
N THR A 137 -15.10 -6.78 -3.00
CA THR A 137 -14.28 -6.88 -4.21
C THR A 137 -14.99 -6.20 -5.37
N ASP A 138 -14.36 -5.19 -5.92
CA ASP A 138 -14.84 -4.44 -7.07
C ASP A 138 -13.94 -4.64 -8.29
N LEU A 139 -14.55 -4.66 -9.48
CA LEU A 139 -13.86 -4.47 -10.75
C LEU A 139 -13.86 -2.98 -11.09
N MET A 140 -12.69 -2.45 -11.38
CA MET A 140 -12.47 -1.05 -11.73
C MET A 140 -11.69 -0.93 -13.04
N ASP A 141 -11.77 0.21 -13.71
CA ASP A 141 -10.82 0.55 -14.75
C ASP A 141 -9.51 1.10 -14.14
N SER A 142 -8.48 1.20 -14.95
CA SER A 142 -7.15 1.66 -14.52
C SER A 142 -7.08 3.15 -14.10
N ASN A 143 -8.19 3.89 -14.26
CA ASN A 143 -8.32 5.26 -13.76
C ASN A 143 -9.05 5.36 -12.43
N GLY A 144 -9.52 4.23 -11.88
CA GLY A 144 -10.21 4.17 -10.61
C GLY A 144 -11.74 4.26 -10.70
N ARG A 145 -12.31 4.20 -11.92
CA ARG A 145 -13.77 4.15 -12.07
C ARG A 145 -14.26 2.73 -11.81
N LYS A 146 -15.12 2.56 -10.82
CA LYS A 146 -15.80 1.30 -10.54
C LYS A 146 -16.70 0.91 -11.72
N LEU A 147 -16.56 -0.31 -12.19
CA LEU A 147 -17.35 -0.91 -13.24
C LEU A 147 -18.48 -1.78 -12.67
N MET A 148 -18.15 -2.62 -11.69
CA MET A 148 -19.12 -3.48 -11.00
C MET A 148 -18.56 -4.00 -9.68
N THR A 149 -19.46 -4.43 -8.79
CA THR A 149 -19.10 -5.25 -7.62
C THR A 149 -18.99 -6.70 -8.06
N LEU A 150 -17.89 -7.36 -7.74
CA LEU A 150 -17.69 -8.78 -7.99
C LEU A 150 -18.19 -9.62 -6.81
N GLU A 151 -17.85 -9.21 -5.59
CA GLU A 151 -18.15 -9.95 -4.37
C GLU A 151 -18.34 -9.00 -3.19
N GLU A 152 -19.28 -9.33 -2.32
CA GLU A 152 -19.41 -8.77 -0.98
C GLU A 152 -19.66 -9.93 -0.02
N SER A 153 -18.80 -10.08 1.00
CA SER A 153 -18.90 -11.18 1.95
C SER A 153 -20.19 -11.12 2.77
N ASP A 154 -20.88 -12.24 2.91
CA ASP A 154 -22.08 -12.32 3.76
C ASP A 154 -21.69 -12.65 5.20
N PHE A 155 -21.83 -11.68 6.09
CA PHE A 155 -21.59 -11.83 7.53
C PHE A 155 -22.86 -12.02 8.34
N SER A 156 -24.02 -12.18 7.71
CA SER A 156 -25.31 -12.27 8.40
C SER A 156 -25.34 -13.40 9.44
N GLY A 157 -24.82 -14.58 9.10
CA GLY A 157 -24.71 -15.72 10.00
C GLY A 157 -23.78 -15.47 11.20
N LEU A 158 -22.64 -14.81 10.97
CA LEU A 158 -21.71 -14.46 12.05
C LEU A 158 -22.31 -13.42 12.99
N LEU A 159 -22.93 -12.38 12.45
CA LEU A 159 -23.57 -11.33 13.24
C LEU A 159 -24.75 -11.89 14.06
N ALA A 160 -25.55 -12.79 13.48
CA ALA A 160 -26.62 -13.48 14.18
C ALA A 160 -26.11 -14.39 15.32
N ALA A 161 -24.89 -14.94 15.18
CA ALA A 161 -24.21 -15.70 16.23
C ALA A 161 -23.54 -14.83 17.32
N GLY A 162 -23.68 -13.50 17.23
CA GLY A 162 -23.13 -12.56 18.22
C GLY A 162 -21.71 -12.07 17.90
N TYR A 163 -21.19 -12.28 16.69
CA TYR A 163 -19.90 -11.73 16.29
C TYR A 163 -19.91 -10.20 16.37
N GLN A 164 -18.85 -9.65 16.93
CA GLN A 164 -18.59 -8.22 16.99
C GLN A 164 -17.28 -7.93 16.25
N PHE A 165 -17.28 -6.92 15.41
CA PHE A 165 -16.06 -6.46 14.78
C PHE A 165 -15.05 -5.98 15.82
N PRO A 166 -13.74 -6.19 15.59
CA PRO A 166 -12.71 -5.59 16.42
C PRO A 166 -12.72 -4.06 16.32
N GLU A 167 -12.24 -3.42 17.36
CA GLU A 167 -12.22 -1.97 17.48
C GLU A 167 -10.82 -1.43 17.12
N PRO A 168 -10.68 -0.62 16.05
CA PRO A 168 -9.46 0.11 15.83
C PRO A 168 -9.30 1.19 16.90
N PHE A 169 -8.08 1.38 17.40
CA PHE A 169 -7.76 2.44 18.35
C PHE A 169 -6.43 3.11 18.00
N LYS A 170 -6.24 4.29 18.57
CA LYS A 170 -5.02 5.07 18.45
C LYS A 170 -4.61 5.59 19.82
N VAL A 171 -3.33 5.45 20.17
CA VAL A 171 -2.73 5.92 21.41
C VAL A 171 -1.40 6.62 21.13
N LYS A 172 -0.96 7.44 22.05
CA LYS A 172 0.37 8.04 21.98
C LYS A 172 1.43 7.06 22.48
N ALA A 173 2.56 7.00 21.77
CA ALA A 173 3.76 6.30 22.23
C ALA A 173 4.34 6.95 23.51
N ALA A 174 5.36 6.34 24.09
CA ALA A 174 6.03 6.85 25.28
C ALA A 174 6.68 8.23 25.10
N ASP A 175 6.96 8.65 23.86
CA ASP A 175 7.46 9.99 23.51
C ASP A 175 6.37 11.09 23.60
N GLY A 176 5.10 10.72 23.76
CA GLY A 176 3.95 11.62 23.82
C GLY A 176 3.58 12.28 22.49
N VAL A 177 4.28 12.00 21.41
CA VAL A 177 4.12 12.62 20.09
C VAL A 177 3.68 11.63 19.02
N THR A 178 4.35 10.47 18.93
CA THR A 178 4.10 9.45 17.91
C THR A 178 2.77 8.77 18.14
N ASP A 179 1.95 8.69 17.11
CA ASP A 179 0.69 7.93 17.11
C ASP A 179 0.97 6.45 16.85
N LEU A 180 0.47 5.59 17.74
CA LEU A 180 0.44 4.14 17.57
C LEU A 180 -0.99 3.71 17.26
N TYR A 181 -1.13 2.86 16.25
CA TYR A 181 -2.41 2.33 15.81
C TYR A 181 -2.51 0.87 16.22
N GLY A 182 -3.65 0.47 16.73
CA GLY A 182 -3.89 -0.88 17.18
C GLY A 182 -5.30 -1.35 16.89
N VAL A 183 -5.53 -2.64 17.09
CA VAL A 183 -6.82 -3.29 16.93
C VAL A 183 -7.11 -4.09 18.19
N MET A 184 -8.26 -3.86 18.82
CA MET A 184 -8.68 -4.53 20.04
C MET A 184 -9.76 -5.56 19.71
N TYR A 185 -9.50 -6.81 20.05
CA TYR A 185 -10.48 -7.90 20.01
C TYR A 185 -11.04 -8.10 21.40
N LYS A 186 -12.37 -8.05 21.53
CA LYS A 186 -13.10 -8.29 22.77
C LYS A 186 -13.83 -9.61 22.71
N PRO A 187 -14.03 -10.31 23.84
CA PRO A 187 -14.90 -11.49 23.85
C PRO A 187 -16.37 -11.10 23.52
N PHE A 188 -17.14 -12.04 22.95
CA PHE A 188 -18.52 -11.79 22.54
C PHE A 188 -19.43 -11.33 23.67
N ASN A 189 -19.15 -11.78 24.89
CA ASN A 189 -19.86 -11.41 26.10
C ASN A 189 -19.10 -10.37 26.94
N PHE A 190 -18.41 -9.44 26.31
CA PHE A 190 -17.62 -8.43 26.98
C PHE A 190 -18.48 -7.58 27.94
N ASP A 191 -18.06 -7.54 29.19
CA ASP A 191 -18.64 -6.72 30.26
C ASP A 191 -17.63 -5.67 30.69
N SER A 192 -17.91 -4.40 30.43
CA SER A 192 -17.02 -3.28 30.78
C SER A 192 -16.77 -3.08 32.28
N THR A 193 -17.54 -3.76 33.14
CA THR A 193 -17.37 -3.73 34.60
C THR A 193 -16.48 -4.86 35.12
N ALA A 194 -16.16 -5.86 34.27
CA ALA A 194 -15.31 -6.97 34.60
C ALA A 194 -13.83 -6.69 34.24
N LEU A 195 -12.93 -7.38 34.92
CA LEU A 195 -11.49 -7.35 34.62
C LEU A 195 -11.13 -8.51 33.68
N TYR A 196 -10.41 -8.22 32.61
CA TYR A 196 -9.93 -9.17 31.64
C TYR A 196 -8.40 -9.18 31.55
N PRO A 197 -7.76 -10.32 31.36
CA PRO A 197 -6.36 -10.35 30.96
C PRO A 197 -6.19 -9.75 29.56
N ILE A 198 -5.11 -9.00 29.35
CA ILE A 198 -4.75 -8.44 28.04
C ILE A 198 -3.59 -9.30 27.48
N ILE A 199 -3.75 -9.71 26.22
CA ILE A 199 -2.69 -10.34 25.43
C ILE A 199 -2.29 -9.33 24.37
N ASP A 200 -1.05 -8.88 24.41
CA ASP A 200 -0.42 -8.04 23.40
C ASP A 200 0.36 -8.92 22.44
N TYR A 201 0.15 -8.69 21.13
CA TYR A 201 0.77 -9.48 20.06
C TYR A 201 1.28 -8.57 18.95
#